data_8d36ebba5ffd3509b857d31b8fd6cbe2
#
_entry.id   8d36ebba5ffd3509b857d31b8fd6cbe2
#
_cell.length_a   1.000
_cell.length_b   1.000
_cell.length_c   1.000
_cell.angle_alpha   90.00
_cell.angle_beta   90.00
_cell.angle_gamma   90.00
#
_symmetry.space_group_name_H-M   'P 1'
#
loop_
_entity.id
_entity.type
_entity.pdbx_description
1 polymer ?
#
loop_
_entity_poly.entity_id
_entity_poly.type
_entity_poly.pdbx_seq_one_letter_code
_entity_poly.pdbx_strand_id
1 'polypeptide(L)'
;MPNSDSRLTSLSALREEGRHADALVLLQQLFAEAEQAIAPSRTSYFMIMLEWKFLTDLHTPAQLALKIERNEQIRLLLAGEPYAGRDGSDPQAGDLFRRASRFSLIVEMNETLGDARSTADLFAQLDASAPELARQYAWQALP
;
A
#
# COMPACT_ATOMS: atom_id res chain seq x y z
N MET A 1 22.18 -8.81 9.63
CA MET A 1 21.12 -8.82 8.62
C MET A 1 20.49 -7.44 8.53
N PRO A 2 20.53 -6.80 7.39
CA PRO A 2 19.83 -5.52 7.28
C PRO A 2 18.34 -5.76 7.45
N ASN A 3 17.77 -5.12 8.44
CA ASN A 3 16.34 -5.18 8.65
C ASN A 3 15.66 -4.02 7.91
N SER A 4 14.31 -4.05 7.87
CA SER A 4 13.55 -3.00 7.21
C SER A 4 13.83 -1.62 7.79
N ASP A 5 14.08 -1.54 9.10
CA ASP A 5 14.34 -0.27 9.77
C ASP A 5 15.60 0.40 9.25
N SER A 6 16.67 -0.39 9.04
CA SER A 6 17.92 0.13 8.51
C SER A 6 17.74 0.70 7.11
N ARG A 7 16.98 0.00 6.27
CA ARG A 7 16.70 0.44 4.90
C ARG A 7 15.77 1.65 4.86
N LEU A 8 14.82 1.74 5.79
CA LEU A 8 13.97 2.92 5.90
C LEU A 8 14.78 4.16 6.27
N THR A 9 15.78 4.01 7.15
CA THR A 9 16.70 5.09 7.46
C THR A 9 17.51 5.51 6.23
N SER A 10 17.98 4.53 5.46
CA SER A 10 18.69 4.80 4.19
C SER A 10 17.80 5.53 3.19
N LEU A 11 16.54 5.13 3.13
CA LEU A 11 15.55 5.75 2.24
C LEU A 11 15.37 7.23 2.56
N SER A 12 15.19 7.55 3.83
CA SER A 12 15.07 8.95 4.28
C SER A 12 16.31 9.76 3.95
N ALA A 13 17.49 9.18 4.15
CA ALA A 13 18.75 9.83 3.84
C ALA A 13 18.89 10.13 2.33
N LEU A 14 18.53 9.17 1.47
CA LEU A 14 18.55 9.36 0.02
C LEU A 14 17.63 10.51 -0.39
N ARG A 15 16.44 10.54 0.18
CA ARG A 15 15.48 11.61 -0.10
C ARG A 15 16.03 12.98 0.33
N GLU A 16 16.60 13.07 1.51
CA GLU A 16 17.17 14.31 2.02
C GLU A 16 18.38 14.79 1.22
N GLU A 17 19.14 13.85 0.67
CA GLU A 17 20.29 14.16 -0.18
C GLU A 17 19.90 14.55 -1.61
N GLY A 18 18.61 14.50 -1.93
CA GLY A 18 18.13 14.78 -3.28
C GLY A 18 18.31 13.64 -4.27
N ARG A 19 18.67 12.45 -3.78
CA ARG A 19 18.83 11.25 -4.62
C ARG A 19 17.49 10.54 -4.79
N HIS A 20 16.55 11.22 -5.43
CA HIS A 20 15.16 10.80 -5.50
C HIS A 20 14.97 9.53 -6.32
N ALA A 21 15.71 9.35 -7.41
CA ALA A 21 15.62 8.14 -8.22
C ALA A 21 16.07 6.91 -7.44
N ASP A 22 17.16 7.03 -6.67
CA ASP A 22 17.66 5.94 -5.83
C ASP A 22 16.69 5.64 -4.70
N ALA A 23 16.09 6.69 -4.12
CA ALA A 23 15.09 6.53 -3.07
C ALA A 23 13.87 5.77 -3.60
N LEU A 24 13.42 6.08 -4.81
CA LEU A 24 12.29 5.39 -5.43
C LEU A 24 12.58 3.90 -5.65
N VAL A 25 13.77 3.57 -6.14
CA VAL A 25 14.16 2.17 -6.34
C VAL A 25 14.10 1.39 -5.02
N LEU A 26 14.67 1.96 -3.96
CA LEU A 26 14.66 1.31 -2.64
C LEU A 26 13.24 1.17 -2.11
N LEU A 27 12.41 2.19 -2.30
CA LEU A 27 11.02 2.19 -1.88
C LEU A 27 10.24 1.08 -2.58
N GLN A 28 10.42 0.94 -3.88
CA GLN A 28 9.77 -0.12 -4.66
C GLN A 28 10.23 -1.51 -4.20
N GLN A 29 11.51 -1.66 -3.86
CA GLN A 29 12.04 -2.92 -3.32
C GLN A 29 11.40 -3.27 -2.00
N LEU A 30 11.28 -2.29 -1.09
CA LEU A 30 10.66 -2.51 0.21
C LEU A 30 9.19 -2.89 0.07
N PHE A 31 8.47 -2.24 -0.84
CA PHE A 31 7.07 -2.57 -1.08
C PHE A 31 6.93 -3.98 -1.64
N ALA A 32 7.75 -4.34 -2.62
CA ALA A 32 7.72 -5.68 -3.21
C ALA A 32 8.04 -6.76 -2.17
N GLU A 33 8.99 -6.50 -1.28
CA GLU A 33 9.32 -7.44 -0.21
C GLU A 33 8.16 -7.60 0.77
N ALA A 34 7.46 -6.50 1.10
CA ALA A 34 6.29 -6.57 1.96
C ALA A 34 5.18 -7.41 1.32
N GLU A 35 4.99 -7.27 0.00
CA GLU A 35 4.00 -8.07 -0.73
C GLU A 35 4.35 -9.55 -0.75
N GLN A 36 5.63 -9.92 -0.66
CA GLN A 36 6.06 -11.31 -0.62
C GLN A 36 6.16 -11.86 0.81
N ALA A 37 6.11 -11.00 1.80
CA ALA A 37 6.19 -11.42 3.19
C ALA A 37 4.90 -12.11 3.63
N ILE A 38 5.03 -13.08 4.54
CA ILE A 38 3.88 -13.75 5.13
C ILE A 38 3.31 -12.84 6.21
N ALA A 39 2.03 -12.47 6.06
CA ALA A 39 1.29 -11.65 7.00
C ALA A 39 2.09 -10.42 7.48
N PRO A 40 2.57 -9.56 6.54
CA PRO A 40 3.35 -8.39 6.92
C PRO A 40 2.53 -7.43 7.79
N SER A 41 3.21 -6.76 8.70
CA SER A 41 2.53 -5.85 9.63
C SER A 41 2.03 -4.60 8.93
N ARG A 42 0.97 -4.00 9.49
CA ARG A 42 0.46 -2.71 9.01
C ARG A 42 1.52 -1.61 9.13
N THR A 43 2.36 -1.69 10.16
CA THR A 43 3.43 -0.72 10.39
C THR A 43 4.40 -0.68 9.23
N SER A 44 4.76 -1.85 8.67
CA SER A 44 5.67 -1.92 7.52
C SER A 44 5.11 -1.14 6.33
N TYR A 45 3.84 -1.35 6.01
CA TYR A 45 3.20 -0.64 4.91
C TYR A 45 3.05 0.85 5.21
N PHE A 46 2.69 1.19 6.44
CA PHE A 46 2.53 2.59 6.83
C PHE A 46 3.80 3.39 6.60
N MET A 47 4.95 2.85 7.02
CA MET A 47 6.23 3.54 6.86
C MET A 47 6.60 3.69 5.39
N ILE A 48 6.37 2.65 4.59
CA ILE A 48 6.61 2.69 3.15
C ILE A 48 5.72 3.74 2.49
N MET A 49 4.44 3.77 2.83
CA MET A 49 3.50 4.72 2.24
C MET A 49 3.83 6.16 2.64
N LEU A 50 4.25 6.37 3.88
CA LEU A 50 4.65 7.70 4.36
C LEU A 50 5.84 8.23 3.56
N GLU A 51 6.88 7.41 3.37
CA GLU A 51 8.04 7.81 2.59
C GLU A 51 7.68 8.03 1.11
N TRP A 52 6.78 7.22 0.56
CA TRP A 52 6.32 7.40 -0.81
C TRP A 52 5.60 8.74 -0.96
N LYS A 53 4.76 9.09 0.02
CA LYS A 53 4.06 10.37 0.03
C LYS A 53 5.04 11.53 -0.01
N PHE A 54 6.08 11.50 0.82
CA PHE A 54 7.10 12.55 0.81
C PHE A 54 7.81 12.62 -0.54
N LEU A 55 8.10 11.47 -1.14
CA LEU A 55 8.82 11.43 -2.41
C LEU A 55 7.97 11.93 -3.58
N THR A 56 6.65 11.69 -3.57
CA THR A 56 5.77 12.17 -4.65
C THR A 56 5.78 13.70 -4.75
N ASP A 57 5.96 14.39 -3.64
CA ASP A 57 6.02 15.85 -3.65
C ASP A 57 7.32 16.38 -4.26
N LEU A 58 8.36 15.56 -4.32
CA LEU A 58 9.69 15.95 -4.76
C LEU A 58 10.08 15.40 -6.12
N HIS A 59 9.38 14.36 -6.59
CA HIS A 59 9.87 13.55 -7.71
C HIS A 59 8.70 12.99 -8.51
N THR A 60 8.42 13.54 -9.67
CA THR A 60 7.29 13.12 -10.52
C THR A 60 7.29 11.63 -10.83
N PRO A 61 8.43 10.97 -11.15
CA PRO A 61 8.42 9.52 -11.37
C PRO A 61 7.88 8.71 -10.20
N ALA A 62 7.97 9.23 -8.96
CA ALA A 62 7.40 8.56 -7.80
C ALA A 62 5.87 8.58 -7.84
N GLN A 63 5.27 9.63 -8.37
CA GLN A 63 3.81 9.69 -8.56
C GLN A 63 3.35 8.66 -9.58
N LEU A 64 4.07 8.55 -10.69
CA LEU A 64 3.74 7.58 -11.74
C LEU A 64 3.88 6.16 -11.22
N ALA A 65 4.94 5.88 -10.49
CA ALA A 65 5.17 4.56 -9.89
C ALA A 65 4.07 4.22 -8.89
N LEU A 66 3.65 5.18 -8.08
CA LEU A 66 2.56 4.97 -7.12
C LEU A 66 1.23 4.69 -7.82
N LYS A 67 0.96 5.38 -8.92
CA LYS A 67 -0.25 5.16 -9.71
C LYS A 67 -0.28 3.76 -10.29
N ILE A 68 0.85 3.28 -10.81
CA ILE A 68 0.97 1.93 -11.34
C ILE A 68 0.74 0.91 -10.22
N GLU A 69 1.33 1.13 -9.06
CA GLU A 69 1.17 0.24 -7.91
C GLU A 69 -0.27 0.25 -7.41
N ARG A 70 -0.91 1.43 -7.35
CA ARG A 70 -2.31 1.56 -6.98
C ARG A 70 -3.20 0.71 -7.89
N ASN A 71 -2.97 0.80 -9.20
CA ASN A 71 -3.76 0.04 -10.17
C ASN A 71 -3.58 -1.47 -10.00
N GLU A 72 -2.36 -1.90 -9.67
CA GLU A 72 -2.09 -3.32 -9.38
C GLU A 72 -2.81 -3.77 -8.12
N GLN A 73 -2.84 -2.94 -7.09
CA GLN A 73 -3.55 -3.25 -5.84
C GLN A 73 -5.06 -3.39 -6.09
N ILE A 74 -5.61 -2.53 -6.93
CA ILE A 74 -7.04 -2.62 -7.31
C ILE A 74 -7.29 -3.95 -8.03
N ARG A 75 -6.42 -4.32 -8.96
CA ARG A 75 -6.56 -5.58 -9.70
C ARG A 75 -6.58 -6.78 -8.74
N LEU A 76 -5.66 -6.81 -7.79
CA LEU A 76 -5.57 -7.89 -6.81
C LEU A 76 -6.79 -7.94 -5.90
N LEU A 77 -7.27 -6.78 -5.44
CA LEU A 77 -8.45 -6.72 -4.60
C LEU A 77 -9.68 -7.26 -5.34
N LEU A 78 -9.87 -6.85 -6.59
CA LEU A 78 -11.00 -7.32 -7.40
C LEU A 78 -10.87 -8.80 -7.79
N ALA A 79 -9.65 -9.33 -7.75
CA ALA A 79 -9.40 -10.76 -7.95
C ALA A 79 -9.69 -11.62 -6.71
N GLY A 80 -10.09 -10.99 -5.60
CA GLY A 80 -10.46 -11.70 -4.38
C GLY A 80 -9.37 -11.80 -3.34
N GLU A 81 -8.37 -10.93 -3.40
CA GLU A 81 -7.27 -10.91 -2.43
C GLU A 81 -7.37 -9.66 -1.54
N PRO A 82 -8.15 -9.72 -0.46
CA PRO A 82 -8.49 -8.53 0.33
C PRO A 82 -7.36 -8.04 1.25
N TYR A 83 -6.33 -8.85 1.48
CA TYR A 83 -5.23 -8.48 2.37
C TYR A 83 -3.91 -8.43 1.61
N ALA A 84 -3.09 -7.44 1.93
CA ALA A 84 -1.77 -7.29 1.34
C ALA A 84 -0.81 -8.35 1.92
N GLY A 85 0.21 -8.70 1.14
CA GLY A 85 1.15 -9.73 1.50
C GLY A 85 0.61 -11.13 1.23
N ARG A 86 1.30 -12.14 1.73
CA ARG A 86 0.95 -13.55 1.53
C ARG A 86 0.26 -14.10 2.77
N ASP A 87 -0.62 -15.08 2.57
CA ASP A 87 -1.31 -15.72 3.67
C ASP A 87 -0.33 -16.49 4.56
N GLY A 88 -0.54 -16.36 5.87
CA GLY A 88 0.14 -17.20 6.84
C GLY A 88 -0.47 -18.60 6.84
N SER A 89 0.34 -19.59 7.20
CA SER A 89 -0.13 -20.96 7.29
C SER A 89 -0.78 -21.30 8.64
N ASP A 90 -0.75 -20.37 9.59
CA ASP A 90 -1.29 -20.61 10.94
C ASP A 90 -2.53 -19.75 11.15
N PRO A 91 -3.74 -20.35 11.06
CA PRO A 91 -4.98 -19.60 11.26
C PRO A 91 -5.18 -19.12 12.70
N GLN A 92 -4.42 -19.62 13.66
CA GLN A 92 -4.54 -19.22 15.06
C GLN A 92 -3.69 -18.00 15.40
N ALA A 93 -2.84 -17.57 14.52
CA ALA A 93 -1.94 -16.46 14.79
C ALA A 93 -2.64 -15.12 15.00
N GLY A 94 -3.94 -15.02 14.73
CA GLY A 94 -4.67 -13.77 14.86
C GLY A 94 -4.23 -12.70 13.87
N ASP A 95 -3.44 -13.11 12.89
CA ASP A 95 -2.81 -12.20 11.94
C ASP A 95 -3.80 -11.53 11.01
N LEU A 96 -4.99 -12.11 10.84
CA LEU A 96 -6.02 -11.50 10.01
C LEU A 96 -6.37 -10.08 10.48
N PHE A 97 -6.36 -9.85 11.81
CA PHE A 97 -6.64 -8.53 12.36
C PHE A 97 -5.43 -7.58 12.24
N ARG A 98 -4.24 -8.12 12.03
CA ARG A 98 -3.00 -7.36 11.92
C ARG A 98 -2.56 -7.16 10.48
N ARG A 99 -3.12 -7.92 9.56
CA ARG A 99 -2.76 -7.79 8.16
C ARG A 99 -3.27 -6.48 7.60
N ALA A 100 -2.50 -5.92 6.71
CA ALA A 100 -2.89 -4.69 6.03
C ALA A 100 -4.04 -4.98 5.06
N SER A 101 -5.15 -4.26 5.22
CA SER A 101 -6.24 -4.32 4.26
C SER A 101 -5.76 -3.71 2.95
N ARG A 102 -5.96 -4.44 1.85
CA ARG A 102 -5.59 -3.92 0.53
C ARG A 102 -6.40 -2.68 0.17
N PHE A 103 -7.67 -2.66 0.56
CA PHE A 103 -8.51 -1.47 0.35
C PHE A 103 -7.95 -0.26 1.08
N SER A 104 -7.49 -0.42 2.32
CA SER A 104 -6.88 0.68 3.08
C SER A 104 -5.62 1.21 2.41
N LEU A 105 -4.79 0.33 1.86
CA LEU A 105 -3.60 0.75 1.10
C LEU A 105 -4.00 1.58 -0.13
N ILE A 106 -5.03 1.12 -0.84
CA ILE A 106 -5.53 1.84 -2.03
C ILE A 106 -6.05 3.22 -1.64
N VAL A 107 -6.79 3.32 -0.53
CA VAL A 107 -7.28 4.61 -0.02
C VAL A 107 -6.11 5.56 0.25
N GLU A 108 -5.07 5.09 0.92
CA GLU A 108 -3.88 5.91 1.19
C GLU A 108 -3.17 6.33 -0.09
N MET A 109 -3.04 5.40 -1.04
CA MET A 109 -2.43 5.72 -2.34
C MET A 109 -3.23 6.78 -3.07
N ASN A 110 -4.56 6.66 -3.05
CA ASN A 110 -5.43 7.64 -3.69
C ASN A 110 -5.39 8.99 -2.99
N GLU A 111 -5.27 9.03 -1.68
CA GLU A 111 -5.09 10.28 -0.95
C GLU A 111 -3.81 10.97 -1.36
N THR A 112 -2.72 10.23 -1.45
CA THR A 112 -1.43 10.75 -1.89
C THR A 112 -1.48 11.25 -3.33
N LEU A 113 -2.20 10.53 -4.20
CA LEU A 113 -2.35 10.90 -5.62
C LEU A 113 -3.39 11.99 -5.85
N GLY A 114 -4.18 12.35 -4.84
CA GLY A 114 -5.27 13.29 -5.00
C GLY A 114 -6.42 12.74 -5.84
N ASP A 115 -6.69 11.44 -5.74
CA ASP A 115 -7.64 10.73 -6.60
C ASP A 115 -8.73 10.03 -5.76
N ALA A 116 -9.51 10.83 -5.03
CA ALA A 116 -10.61 10.32 -4.22
C ALA A 116 -11.67 9.61 -5.06
N ARG A 117 -11.80 9.99 -6.33
CA ARG A 117 -12.77 9.37 -7.23
C ARG A 117 -12.46 7.89 -7.46
N SER A 118 -11.17 7.53 -7.54
CA SER A 118 -10.76 6.15 -7.69
C SER A 118 -11.24 5.29 -6.52
N THR A 119 -11.20 5.83 -5.30
CA THR A 119 -11.71 5.14 -4.11
C THR A 119 -13.21 4.91 -4.21
N ALA A 120 -13.96 5.94 -4.61
CA ALA A 120 -15.41 5.84 -4.77
C ALA A 120 -15.80 4.82 -5.86
N ASP A 121 -15.11 4.86 -7.00
CA ASP A 121 -15.37 3.94 -8.11
C ASP A 121 -15.07 2.49 -7.69
N LEU A 122 -13.98 2.27 -6.96
CA LEU A 122 -13.63 0.95 -6.46
C LEU A 122 -14.68 0.43 -5.49
N PHE A 123 -15.14 1.29 -4.58
CA PHE A 123 -16.18 0.92 -3.62
C PHE A 123 -17.46 0.49 -4.36
N ALA A 124 -17.85 1.23 -5.39
CA ALA A 124 -19.02 0.91 -6.19
C ALA A 124 -18.89 -0.46 -6.87
N GLN A 125 -17.69 -0.78 -7.38
CA GLN A 125 -17.42 -2.07 -7.98
C GLN A 125 -17.50 -3.20 -6.95
N LEU A 126 -16.96 -2.99 -5.76
CA LEU A 126 -17.01 -3.96 -4.67
C LEU A 126 -18.45 -4.18 -4.18
N ASP A 127 -19.24 -3.10 -4.09
CA ASP A 127 -20.64 -3.18 -3.66
C ASP A 127 -21.45 -4.05 -4.63
N ALA A 128 -21.12 -3.98 -5.92
CA ALA A 128 -21.79 -4.79 -6.94
C ALA A 128 -21.34 -6.25 -6.96
N SER A 129 -20.04 -6.52 -6.72
CA SER A 129 -19.44 -7.85 -6.88
C SER A 129 -19.16 -8.58 -5.57
N ALA A 130 -18.95 -7.87 -4.48
CA ALA A 130 -18.65 -8.45 -3.18
C ALA A 130 -19.24 -7.57 -2.05
N PRO A 131 -20.58 -7.52 -1.93
CA PRO A 131 -21.24 -6.57 -1.03
C PRO A 131 -20.87 -6.74 0.44
N GLU A 132 -20.52 -7.94 0.88
CA GLU A 132 -20.10 -8.13 2.26
C GLU A 132 -18.76 -7.47 2.54
N LEU A 133 -17.84 -7.56 1.59
CA LEU A 133 -16.54 -6.90 1.68
C LEU A 133 -16.72 -5.39 1.63
N ALA A 134 -17.59 -4.91 0.75
CA ALA A 134 -17.90 -3.49 0.64
C ALA A 134 -18.42 -2.90 1.96
N ARG A 135 -19.25 -3.64 2.68
CA ARG A 135 -19.76 -3.18 3.98
C ARG A 135 -18.64 -2.95 4.99
N GLN A 136 -17.60 -3.76 4.95
CA GLN A 136 -16.46 -3.61 5.84
C GLN A 136 -15.69 -2.32 5.58
N TYR A 137 -15.76 -1.82 4.35
CA TYR A 137 -14.98 -0.65 3.91
C TYR A 137 -15.81 0.63 3.78
N ALA A 138 -17.13 0.54 4.02
CA ALA A 138 -18.03 1.67 3.76
C ALA A 138 -17.58 2.97 4.42
N TRP A 139 -17.11 2.90 5.66
CA TRP A 139 -16.67 4.08 6.39
C TRP A 139 -15.44 4.73 5.79
N GLN A 140 -14.59 3.97 5.08
CA GLN A 140 -13.39 4.49 4.42
C GLN A 140 -13.72 5.13 3.07
N ALA A 141 -14.82 4.73 2.46
CA ALA A 141 -15.22 5.22 1.15
C ALA A 141 -16.06 6.50 1.22
N LEU A 142 -16.57 6.85 2.39
CA LEU A 142 -17.35 8.07 2.57
C LEU A 142 -16.44 9.31 2.49
N PRO A 143 -16.91 10.38 1.85
CA PRO A 143 -16.15 11.62 1.76
C PRO A 143 -15.98 12.30 3.10
#